data_c346a49d437b064bbe1233dbf66a60da
#
_entry.id   c346a49d437b064bbe1233dbf66a60da
#
_cell.length_a   1.000
_cell.length_b   1.000
_cell.length_c   1.000
_cell.angle_alpha   90.00
_cell.angle_beta   90.00
_cell.angle_gamma   90.00
#
_symmetry.space_group_name_H-M   'P 1'
#
loop_
_entity.id
_entity.type
_entity.pdbx_description
1 polymer ?
#
loop_
_entity_poly.entity_id
_entity_poly.type
_entity_poly.pdbx_seq_one_letter_code
_entity_poly.pdbx_strand_id
1 'polypeptide(L)'
;MHLRKWAGVTTLVAAMGCCYAEASTPRVILVQPSGSQVPANLLRISIRFAAQVEGPVLPRIALLRADGSEIQEPFLEQELWSPDGNVLTIMMHPSRVKSGTNARAALGPILSVGEEVALAINGYPIKRWRIGPNDEAGPVTAAWRVSAVLPKSRQPLVVTLDEPIDGRDAGYLGIADAGGRRVAGRASLAVGESAWAFTPNAPWRAGEYKLIVRSTLEDPAGNRLGSRFETPIDSPPGPAADAVVRFAVFSRRSRAPR
;
A
#
# COMPACT_ATOMS: atom_id res chain seq x y z
N MET A 1 -83.98 33.95 -4.21
CA MET A 1 -83.02 34.04 -3.12
C MET A 1 -82.27 32.68 -3.07
N HIS A 2 -81.13 32.56 -3.82
CA HIS A 2 -80.41 31.29 -3.96
C HIS A 2 -78.99 31.46 -3.38
N LEU A 3 -78.73 30.83 -2.24
CA LEU A 3 -77.40 30.76 -1.65
C LEU A 3 -76.58 29.73 -2.40
N ARG A 4 -75.46 30.13 -3.02
CA ARG A 4 -74.43 29.21 -3.56
C ARG A 4 -73.43 28.91 -2.45
N LYS A 5 -73.32 27.61 -2.09
CA LYS A 5 -72.27 27.10 -1.22
C LYS A 5 -70.97 26.96 -2.05
N TRP A 6 -69.88 27.56 -1.60
CA TRP A 6 -68.56 27.32 -2.11
C TRP A 6 -67.90 26.17 -1.31
N ALA A 7 -67.53 25.14 -1.99
CA ALA A 7 -66.72 24.06 -1.42
C ALA A 7 -65.20 24.43 -1.63
N GLY A 8 -64.49 24.64 -0.51
CA GLY A 8 -63.06 24.85 -0.55
C GLY A 8 -62.31 23.51 -0.76
N VAL A 9 -61.53 23.42 -1.81
CA VAL A 9 -60.60 22.30 -2.05
C VAL A 9 -59.29 22.60 -1.33
N THR A 10 -59.01 21.91 -0.24
CA THR A 10 -57.72 22.00 0.46
C THR A 10 -56.73 21.04 -0.21
N THR A 11 -55.77 21.59 -0.97
CA THR A 11 -54.71 20.83 -1.58
C THR A 11 -53.64 20.54 -0.53
N LEU A 12 -53.51 19.27 -0.12
CA LEU A 12 -52.46 18.78 0.78
C LEU A 12 -51.16 18.60 -0.04
N VAL A 13 -50.19 19.50 0.11
CA VAL A 13 -48.86 19.36 -0.46
C VAL A 13 -48.07 18.46 0.48
N ALA A 14 -47.90 17.19 0.10
CA ALA A 14 -46.99 16.28 0.77
C ALA A 14 -45.54 16.63 0.39
N ALA A 15 -44.83 17.26 1.32
CA ALA A 15 -43.37 17.45 1.18
C ALA A 15 -42.65 16.10 1.34
N MET A 16 -42.26 15.52 0.24
CA MET A 16 -41.33 14.34 0.23
C MET A 16 -39.96 14.89 0.67
N GLY A 17 -39.67 14.77 1.96
CA GLY A 17 -38.31 14.94 2.49
C GLY A 17 -37.43 13.81 1.99
N CYS A 18 -36.56 14.06 0.99
CA CYS A 18 -35.45 13.19 0.68
C CYS A 18 -34.50 13.18 1.87
N CYS A 19 -34.58 12.14 2.71
CA CYS A 19 -33.51 11.83 3.65
C CYS A 19 -32.30 11.40 2.82
N TYR A 20 -31.41 12.34 2.54
CA TYR A 20 -30.05 11.99 2.13
C TYR A 20 -29.40 11.32 3.35
N ALA A 21 -29.29 9.99 3.32
CA ALA A 21 -28.46 9.28 4.26
C ALA A 21 -27.03 9.82 4.06
N GLU A 22 -26.52 10.57 5.03
CA GLU A 22 -25.10 10.92 5.07
C GLU A 22 -24.32 9.61 5.04
N ALA A 23 -23.63 9.34 3.93
CA ALA A 23 -22.80 8.16 3.80
C ALA A 23 -21.76 8.21 4.92
N SER A 24 -21.90 7.34 5.91
CA SER A 24 -20.98 7.27 7.04
C SER A 24 -19.56 7.13 6.52
N THR A 25 -18.61 7.87 7.11
CA THR A 25 -17.20 7.75 6.75
C THR A 25 -16.73 6.33 7.03
N PRO A 26 -16.26 5.57 6.01
CA PRO A 26 -15.87 4.19 6.22
C PRO A 26 -14.67 4.10 7.18
N ARG A 27 -14.73 3.16 8.12
CA ARG A 27 -13.68 2.99 9.13
C ARG A 27 -12.39 2.49 8.49
N VAL A 28 -11.38 3.34 8.45
CA VAL A 28 -10.03 3.00 8.01
C VAL A 28 -9.29 2.25 9.13
N ILE A 29 -8.62 1.15 8.78
CA ILE A 29 -7.80 0.36 9.72
C ILE A 29 -6.30 0.40 9.38
N LEU A 30 -5.95 0.71 8.13
CA LEU A 30 -4.55 0.83 7.70
C LEU A 30 -4.47 1.72 6.46
N VAL A 31 -3.45 2.56 6.42
CA VAL A 31 -3.02 3.28 5.21
C VAL A 31 -1.57 2.89 4.93
N GLN A 32 -1.26 2.54 3.71
CA GLN A 32 0.08 2.21 3.26
C GLN A 32 0.50 3.17 2.13
N PRO A 33 1.74 3.67 2.14
CA PRO A 33 2.83 3.36 3.07
C PRO A 33 2.47 3.72 4.52
N SER A 34 2.75 2.79 5.46
CA SER A 34 2.38 2.96 6.87
C SER A 34 3.43 3.72 7.69
N GLY A 35 4.62 3.91 7.15
CA GLY A 35 5.69 4.73 7.73
C GLY A 35 5.31 6.20 7.89
N SER A 36 6.15 6.98 8.53
CA SER A 36 5.98 8.43 8.71
C SER A 36 6.59 9.26 7.58
N GLN A 37 7.39 8.63 6.73
CA GLN A 37 8.05 9.26 5.59
C GLN A 37 7.79 8.48 4.31
N VAL A 38 7.64 9.20 3.19
CA VAL A 38 7.49 8.63 1.84
C VAL A 38 8.36 9.40 0.85
N PRO A 39 8.77 8.78 -0.26
CA PRO A 39 9.52 9.47 -1.30
C PRO A 39 8.64 10.49 -2.05
N ALA A 40 9.26 11.54 -2.60
CA ALA A 40 8.54 12.55 -3.37
C ALA A 40 7.94 12.01 -4.69
N ASN A 41 8.48 10.91 -5.20
CA ASN A 41 7.95 10.16 -6.34
C ASN A 41 7.07 8.98 -5.93
N LEU A 42 6.41 9.03 -4.76
CA LEU A 42 5.41 8.04 -4.34
C LEU A 42 4.43 7.77 -5.48
N LEU A 43 4.25 6.49 -5.84
CA LEU A 43 3.42 6.12 -6.99
C LEU A 43 1.98 5.77 -6.58
N ARG A 44 1.79 5.18 -5.39
CA ARG A 44 0.47 4.69 -4.96
C ARG A 44 0.28 4.69 -3.46
N ILE A 45 -0.98 4.74 -3.07
CA ILE A 45 -1.44 4.67 -1.69
C ILE A 45 -2.49 3.57 -1.60
N SER A 46 -2.43 2.72 -0.58
CA SER A 46 -3.45 1.71 -0.31
C SER A 46 -4.15 2.01 1.02
N ILE A 47 -5.48 1.95 1.03
CA ILE A 47 -6.32 2.19 2.19
C ILE A 47 -7.09 0.91 2.48
N ARG A 48 -6.90 0.33 3.67
CA ARG A 48 -7.68 -0.81 4.12
C ARG A 48 -8.78 -0.35 5.04
N PHE A 49 -10.00 -0.77 4.71
CA PHE A 49 -11.19 -0.51 5.51
C PHE A 49 -11.55 -1.72 6.38
N ALA A 50 -12.31 -1.48 7.44
CA ALA A 50 -12.77 -2.54 8.36
C ALA A 50 -13.81 -3.48 7.73
N ALA A 51 -14.49 -3.02 6.68
CA ALA A 51 -15.50 -3.76 5.92
C ALA A 51 -15.48 -3.28 4.47
N GLN A 52 -16.16 -4.00 3.60
CA GLN A 52 -16.43 -3.57 2.24
C GLN A 52 -17.11 -2.19 2.23
N VAL A 53 -16.68 -1.32 1.32
CA VAL A 53 -17.20 0.04 1.19
C VAL A 53 -18.13 0.11 -0.03
N GLU A 54 -19.28 0.72 0.16
CA GLU A 54 -20.24 0.95 -0.91
C GLU A 54 -20.05 2.34 -1.55
N GLY A 55 -20.21 2.38 -2.86
CA GLY A 55 -20.08 3.60 -3.65
C GLY A 55 -18.66 4.12 -3.82
N PRO A 56 -18.48 5.21 -4.59
CA PRO A 56 -17.17 5.78 -4.89
C PRO A 56 -16.54 6.43 -3.65
N VAL A 57 -15.27 6.16 -3.43
CA VAL A 57 -14.48 6.71 -2.30
C VAL A 57 -13.50 7.77 -2.77
N LEU A 58 -12.92 7.63 -3.96
CA LEU A 58 -11.91 8.54 -4.49
C LEU A 58 -12.34 10.02 -4.53
N PRO A 59 -13.58 10.38 -4.91
CA PRO A 59 -14.04 11.77 -4.87
C PRO A 59 -14.10 12.39 -3.47
N ARG A 60 -13.97 11.56 -2.43
CA ARG A 60 -13.99 11.94 -1.01
C ARG A 60 -12.59 12.02 -0.40
N ILE A 61 -11.57 11.66 -1.19
CA ILE A 61 -10.17 11.61 -0.78
C ILE A 61 -9.44 12.84 -1.28
N ALA A 62 -8.70 13.49 -0.40
CA ALA A 62 -7.84 14.62 -0.72
C ALA A 62 -6.43 14.43 -0.15
N LEU A 63 -5.43 15.03 -0.80
CA LEU A 63 -4.13 15.29 -0.22
C LEU A 63 -4.08 16.75 0.22
N LEU A 64 -3.79 16.97 1.50
CA LEU A 64 -3.74 18.29 2.13
C LEU A 64 -2.29 18.63 2.46
N ARG A 65 -1.88 19.86 2.19
CA ARG A 65 -0.62 20.45 2.67
C ARG A 65 -0.72 20.76 4.17
N ALA A 66 0.40 21.14 4.77
CA ALA A 66 0.46 21.50 6.18
C ALA A 66 -0.43 22.69 6.56
N ASP A 67 -0.67 23.62 5.62
CA ASP A 67 -1.57 24.78 5.78
C ASP A 67 -3.05 24.45 5.57
N GLY A 68 -3.37 23.18 5.28
CA GLY A 68 -4.72 22.71 5.00
C GLY A 68 -5.18 22.90 3.55
N SER A 69 -4.39 23.50 2.68
CA SER A 69 -4.72 23.63 1.26
C SER A 69 -4.69 22.27 0.56
N GLU A 70 -5.60 22.06 -0.38
CA GLU A 70 -5.70 20.83 -1.15
C GLU A 70 -4.74 20.84 -2.33
N ILE A 71 -4.04 19.71 -2.54
CA ILE A 71 -3.21 19.49 -3.73
C ILE A 71 -4.14 19.14 -4.88
N GLN A 72 -4.07 19.93 -5.96
CA GLN A 72 -4.93 19.77 -7.13
C GLN A 72 -4.53 18.52 -7.94
N GLU A 73 -5.53 17.74 -8.38
CA GLU A 73 -5.38 16.58 -9.27
C GLU A 73 -4.24 15.63 -8.89
N PRO A 74 -4.14 15.16 -7.63
CA PRO A 74 -3.02 14.33 -7.21
C PRO A 74 -3.14 12.89 -7.71
N PHE A 75 -4.35 12.42 -8.03
CA PHE A 75 -4.65 11.02 -8.32
C PHE A 75 -5.15 10.81 -9.73
N LEU A 76 -4.98 9.58 -10.24
CA LEU A 76 -5.78 9.09 -11.37
C LEU A 76 -7.22 8.89 -10.92
N GLU A 77 -8.17 9.19 -11.81
CA GLU A 77 -9.62 9.04 -11.59
C GLU A 77 -10.07 7.56 -11.65
N GLN A 78 -9.28 6.66 -11.04
CA GLN A 78 -9.57 5.23 -11.05
C GLN A 78 -9.40 4.62 -9.67
N GLU A 79 -10.42 3.94 -9.20
CA GLU A 79 -10.38 3.12 -7.98
C GLU A 79 -9.97 1.69 -8.30
N LEU A 80 -8.92 1.20 -7.64
CA LEU A 80 -8.46 -0.17 -7.76
C LEU A 80 -8.77 -0.91 -6.46
N TRP A 81 -9.84 -1.68 -6.47
CA TRP A 81 -10.29 -2.44 -5.32
C TRP A 81 -9.73 -3.86 -5.29
N SER A 82 -9.39 -4.35 -4.09
CA SER A 82 -9.13 -5.77 -3.86
C SER A 82 -10.39 -6.61 -4.13
N PRO A 83 -10.25 -7.91 -4.46
CA PRO A 83 -11.41 -8.77 -4.74
C PRO A 83 -12.45 -8.86 -3.62
N ASP A 84 -12.02 -8.67 -2.36
CA ASP A 84 -12.88 -8.65 -1.17
C ASP A 84 -13.47 -7.25 -0.86
N GLY A 85 -13.17 -6.25 -1.70
CA GLY A 85 -13.75 -4.91 -1.63
C GLY A 85 -13.35 -4.11 -0.38
N ASN A 86 -12.31 -4.51 0.36
CA ASN A 86 -11.91 -3.84 1.59
C ASN A 86 -10.57 -3.09 1.50
N VAL A 87 -9.84 -3.23 0.39
CA VAL A 87 -8.61 -2.44 0.13
C VAL A 87 -8.78 -1.64 -1.14
N LEU A 88 -8.72 -0.32 -1.01
CA LEU A 88 -8.64 0.61 -2.13
C LEU A 88 -7.18 0.97 -2.38
N THR A 89 -6.72 0.80 -3.61
CA THR A 89 -5.44 1.35 -4.08
C THR A 89 -5.71 2.53 -5.00
N ILE A 90 -5.13 3.66 -4.67
CA ILE A 90 -5.15 4.91 -5.44
C ILE A 90 -3.79 5.13 -6.07
N MET A 91 -3.79 5.47 -7.36
CA MET A 91 -2.56 5.81 -8.09
C MET A 91 -2.35 7.31 -8.05
N MET A 92 -1.16 7.74 -7.66
CA MET A 92 -0.73 9.12 -7.91
C MET A 92 -0.70 9.37 -9.42
N HIS A 93 -0.96 10.60 -9.86
CA HIS A 93 -1.01 10.91 -11.29
C HIS A 93 0.38 10.71 -11.94
N PRO A 94 0.61 9.66 -12.75
CA PRO A 94 1.96 9.29 -13.20
C PRO A 94 2.67 10.39 -13.98
N SER A 95 1.92 11.18 -14.77
CA SER A 95 2.48 12.30 -15.52
C SER A 95 2.94 13.48 -14.63
N ARG A 96 2.63 13.47 -13.32
CA ARG A 96 3.13 14.45 -12.35
C ARG A 96 4.18 13.86 -11.41
N VAL A 97 4.16 12.53 -11.26
CA VAL A 97 5.22 11.79 -10.55
C VAL A 97 6.49 11.74 -11.39
N LYS A 98 6.35 11.38 -12.69
CA LYS A 98 7.49 11.32 -13.62
C LYS A 98 8.06 12.70 -13.92
N SER A 99 9.38 12.74 -14.14
CA SER A 99 10.08 13.94 -14.60
C SER A 99 9.86 14.18 -16.10
N GLY A 100 10.02 15.43 -16.55
CA GLY A 100 10.01 15.80 -17.98
C GLY A 100 8.66 15.72 -18.69
N THR A 101 7.54 15.62 -17.97
CA THR A 101 6.19 15.56 -18.56
C THR A 101 5.53 16.93 -18.61
N ASN A 102 4.62 17.15 -19.59
CA ASN A 102 3.87 18.39 -19.71
C ASN A 102 3.00 18.68 -18.49
N ALA A 103 2.36 17.65 -17.90
CA ALA A 103 1.53 17.82 -16.73
C ALA A 103 2.35 18.27 -15.50
N ARG A 104 3.55 17.73 -15.32
CA ARG A 104 4.46 18.17 -14.25
C ARG A 104 4.98 19.59 -14.51
N ALA A 105 5.23 19.98 -15.76
CA ALA A 105 5.66 21.33 -16.09
C ALA A 105 4.53 22.36 -15.83
N ALA A 106 3.28 22.01 -16.08
CA ALA A 106 2.14 22.89 -15.90
C ALA A 106 1.65 23.00 -14.45
N LEU A 107 1.53 21.87 -13.74
CA LEU A 107 0.92 21.77 -12.41
C LEU A 107 1.94 21.59 -11.27
N GLY A 108 3.22 21.39 -11.61
CA GLY A 108 4.27 21.04 -10.66
C GLY A 108 4.22 19.59 -10.16
N PRO A 109 5.17 19.19 -9.30
CA PRO A 109 5.14 17.90 -8.64
C PRO A 109 3.94 17.80 -7.68
N ILE A 110 3.46 16.59 -7.42
CA ILE A 110 2.39 16.37 -6.44
C ILE A 110 2.95 16.55 -5.03
N LEU A 111 4.12 15.96 -4.76
CA LEU A 111 4.81 15.98 -3.47
C LEU A 111 6.15 16.68 -3.62
N SER A 112 6.51 17.53 -2.65
CA SER A 112 7.81 18.26 -2.64
C SER A 112 8.63 17.85 -1.42
N VAL A 113 9.92 17.66 -1.60
CA VAL A 113 10.85 17.25 -0.53
C VAL A 113 10.80 18.24 0.63
N GLY A 114 10.69 17.70 1.85
CA GLY A 114 10.63 18.48 3.09
C GLY A 114 9.22 18.92 3.51
N GLU A 115 8.21 18.79 2.63
CA GLU A 115 6.83 19.08 3.00
C GLU A 115 6.25 18.01 3.95
N GLU A 116 5.22 18.40 4.70
CA GLU A 116 4.28 17.48 5.34
C GLU A 116 2.96 17.47 4.57
N VAL A 117 2.44 16.27 4.30
CA VAL A 117 1.15 16.10 3.65
C VAL A 117 0.26 15.17 4.46
N ALA A 118 -1.05 15.38 4.36
CA ALA A 118 -2.05 14.53 4.97
C ALA A 118 -2.98 13.94 3.91
N LEU A 119 -3.21 12.62 3.96
CA LEU A 119 -4.32 12.00 3.26
C LEU A 119 -5.58 12.18 4.10
N ALA A 120 -6.65 12.68 3.51
CA ALA A 120 -7.91 12.92 4.19
C ALA A 120 -9.07 12.22 3.46
N ILE A 121 -10.10 11.81 4.20
CA ILE A 121 -11.39 11.35 3.69
C ILE A 121 -12.48 12.26 4.25
N ASN A 122 -13.33 12.84 3.41
CA ASN A 122 -14.34 13.82 3.80
C ASN A 122 -13.75 14.99 4.61
N GLY A 123 -12.56 15.44 4.28
CA GLY A 123 -11.84 16.50 5.00
C GLY A 123 -11.17 16.07 6.31
N TYR A 124 -11.37 14.84 6.77
CA TYR A 124 -10.72 14.32 8.00
C TYR A 124 -9.41 13.64 7.69
N PRO A 125 -8.26 14.12 8.21
CA PRO A 125 -6.96 13.49 8.00
C PRO A 125 -6.92 12.08 8.61
N ILE A 126 -6.53 11.09 7.79
CA ILE A 126 -6.41 9.68 8.19
C ILE A 126 -4.96 9.21 8.25
N LYS A 127 -4.04 9.90 7.57
CA LYS A 127 -2.61 9.60 7.56
C LYS A 127 -1.81 10.87 7.24
N ARG A 128 -0.63 10.99 7.84
CA ARG A 128 0.33 12.08 7.55
C ARG A 128 1.67 11.50 7.18
N TRP A 129 2.39 12.16 6.28
CA TRP A 129 3.75 11.82 5.88
C TRP A 129 4.60 13.08 5.79
N ARG A 130 5.87 12.91 6.12
CA ARG A 130 6.93 13.81 5.70
C ARG A 130 7.47 13.33 4.36
N ILE A 131 7.67 14.26 3.42
CA ILE A 131 8.15 13.93 2.08
C ILE A 131 9.69 13.92 2.07
N GLY A 132 10.25 12.75 1.77
CA GLY A 132 11.68 12.54 1.56
C GLY A 132 12.11 12.78 0.12
N PRO A 133 13.39 12.58 -0.18
CA PRO A 133 13.90 12.60 -1.55
C PRO A 133 13.17 11.61 -2.46
N ASN A 134 13.34 11.76 -3.78
CA ASN A 134 12.94 10.73 -4.72
C ASN A 134 13.67 9.43 -4.41
N ASP A 135 12.95 8.33 -4.57
CA ASP A 135 13.53 7.00 -4.56
C ASP A 135 13.81 6.56 -6.00
N GLU A 136 15.08 6.43 -6.33
CA GLU A 136 15.55 6.11 -7.68
C GLU A 136 16.19 4.72 -7.77
N ALA A 137 16.09 3.91 -6.73
CA ALA A 137 16.64 2.58 -6.67
C ALA A 137 15.55 1.58 -6.25
N GLY A 138 15.54 0.39 -6.82
CA GLY A 138 14.64 -0.67 -6.38
C GLY A 138 15.29 -1.55 -5.33
N PRO A 139 14.49 -2.39 -4.64
CA PRO A 139 14.95 -3.27 -3.56
C PRO A 139 16.13 -4.17 -3.97
N VAL A 140 17.12 -4.29 -3.09
CA VAL A 140 18.34 -5.07 -3.32
C VAL A 140 18.38 -6.27 -2.37
N THR A 141 17.91 -7.43 -2.83
CA THR A 141 17.79 -8.64 -2.00
C THR A 141 19.11 -9.13 -1.38
N ALA A 142 20.26 -8.77 -1.94
CA ALA A 142 21.57 -9.07 -1.37
C ALA A 142 21.86 -8.31 -0.07
N ALA A 143 21.20 -7.19 0.17
CA ALA A 143 21.29 -6.42 1.41
C ALA A 143 20.32 -6.92 2.49
N TRP A 144 19.38 -7.78 2.18
CA TRP A 144 18.38 -8.28 3.11
C TRP A 144 18.97 -9.19 4.18
N ARG A 145 18.42 -9.11 5.37
CA ARG A 145 18.85 -9.92 6.51
C ARG A 145 17.74 -10.85 6.95
N VAL A 146 18.01 -12.15 6.92
CA VAL A 146 17.08 -13.19 7.35
C VAL A 146 17.39 -13.58 8.78
N SER A 147 16.39 -13.51 9.69
CA SER A 147 16.58 -13.92 11.08
C SER A 147 16.80 -15.44 11.19
N ALA A 148 17.53 -15.86 12.21
CA ALA A 148 17.62 -17.26 12.56
C ALA A 148 16.32 -17.75 13.20
N VAL A 149 15.86 -18.94 12.84
CA VAL A 149 14.75 -19.64 13.46
C VAL A 149 15.17 -21.02 13.92
N LEU A 150 14.53 -21.56 14.95
CA LEU A 150 14.86 -22.86 15.52
C LEU A 150 14.03 -23.98 14.90
N PRO A 151 14.60 -25.18 14.65
CA PRO A 151 13.82 -26.32 14.24
C PRO A 151 12.82 -26.73 15.34
N LYS A 152 11.73 -27.36 14.95
CA LYS A 152 10.61 -27.78 15.80
C LYS A 152 9.84 -26.60 16.45
N SER A 153 10.12 -25.36 16.03
CA SER A 153 9.38 -24.15 16.46
C SER A 153 8.49 -23.64 15.34
N ARG A 154 7.50 -22.81 15.69
CA ARG A 154 6.72 -21.95 14.78
C ARG A 154 7.15 -20.49 14.88
N GLN A 155 8.38 -20.24 15.34
CA GLN A 155 8.92 -18.90 15.44
C GLN A 155 8.82 -18.20 14.08
N PRO A 156 8.32 -16.94 14.03
CA PRO A 156 8.31 -16.17 12.81
C PRO A 156 9.72 -15.99 12.25
N LEU A 157 9.88 -16.25 10.95
CA LEU A 157 11.06 -15.82 10.21
C LEU A 157 10.86 -14.35 9.90
N VAL A 158 11.83 -13.51 10.25
CA VAL A 158 11.82 -12.09 9.93
C VAL A 158 12.89 -11.81 8.90
N VAL A 159 12.51 -11.11 7.84
CA VAL A 159 13.41 -10.59 6.81
C VAL A 159 13.42 -9.08 6.95
N THR A 160 14.55 -8.51 7.38
CA THR A 160 14.76 -7.06 7.36
C THR A 160 15.16 -6.68 5.95
N LEU A 161 14.43 -5.76 5.36
CA LEU A 161 14.62 -5.25 4.00
C LEU A 161 15.61 -4.09 4.03
N ASP A 162 16.22 -3.77 2.91
CA ASP A 162 17.10 -2.60 2.76
C ASP A 162 16.29 -1.29 2.69
N GLU A 163 15.06 -1.37 2.16
CA GLU A 163 14.13 -0.27 2.04
C GLU A 163 12.67 -0.77 2.17
N PRO A 164 11.68 0.11 2.33
CA PRO A 164 10.27 -0.27 2.32
C PRO A 164 9.85 -0.85 0.97
N ILE A 165 9.02 -1.89 0.99
CA ILE A 165 8.35 -2.40 -0.21
C ILE A 165 6.90 -1.93 -0.27
N ASP A 166 6.25 -2.04 -1.43
CA ASP A 166 4.82 -1.75 -1.56
C ASP A 166 4.01 -2.66 -0.60
N GLY A 167 3.12 -2.05 0.17
CA GLY A 167 2.32 -2.77 1.18
C GLY A 167 1.44 -3.89 0.62
N ARG A 168 1.12 -3.86 -0.68
CA ARG A 168 0.37 -4.91 -1.37
C ARG A 168 1.21 -6.14 -1.68
N ASP A 169 2.54 -5.98 -1.71
CA ASP A 169 3.47 -6.98 -2.22
C ASP A 169 3.93 -8.00 -1.14
N ALA A 170 3.34 -7.97 0.05
CA ALA A 170 3.62 -8.97 1.10
C ALA A 170 3.51 -10.42 0.61
N GLY A 171 2.61 -10.70 -0.35
CA GLY A 171 2.42 -11.99 -0.98
C GLY A 171 3.41 -12.34 -2.09
N TYR A 172 4.26 -11.40 -2.51
CA TYR A 172 5.29 -11.62 -3.52
C TYR A 172 6.56 -12.24 -2.95
N LEU A 173 6.61 -12.36 -1.63
CA LEU A 173 7.62 -13.13 -0.93
C LEU A 173 7.03 -14.47 -0.49
N GLY A 174 7.82 -15.53 -0.57
CA GLY A 174 7.39 -16.85 -0.16
C GLY A 174 8.56 -17.72 0.25
N ILE A 175 8.28 -18.72 1.07
CA ILE A 175 9.29 -19.68 1.52
C ILE A 175 9.11 -21.00 0.78
N ALA A 176 10.23 -21.58 0.30
CA ALA A 176 10.30 -22.92 -0.23
C ALA A 176 11.31 -23.75 0.57
N ASP A 177 11.05 -25.07 0.71
CA ASP A 177 11.99 -26.04 1.30
C ASP A 177 13.11 -26.40 0.30
N ALA A 178 14.06 -27.22 0.70
CA ALA A 178 15.17 -27.67 -0.14
C ALA A 178 14.70 -28.34 -1.43
N GLY A 179 13.56 -29.03 -1.40
CA GLY A 179 12.93 -29.68 -2.57
C GLY A 179 12.14 -28.71 -3.46
N GLY A 180 12.09 -27.42 -3.14
CA GLY A 180 11.35 -26.41 -3.91
C GLY A 180 9.85 -26.36 -3.59
N ARG A 181 9.36 -27.10 -2.59
CA ARG A 181 7.95 -27.07 -2.21
C ARG A 181 7.65 -25.85 -1.35
N ARG A 182 6.58 -25.14 -1.66
CA ARG A 182 6.14 -23.98 -0.87
C ARG A 182 5.82 -24.38 0.57
N VAL A 183 6.38 -23.64 1.52
CA VAL A 183 6.02 -23.75 2.95
C VAL A 183 4.73 -22.97 3.18
N ALA A 184 3.71 -23.65 3.71
CA ALA A 184 2.45 -23.01 4.06
C ALA A 184 2.61 -22.18 5.34
N GLY A 185 2.05 -20.97 5.33
CA GLY A 185 2.16 -20.04 6.46
C GLY A 185 1.45 -18.73 6.18
N ARG A 186 1.60 -17.79 7.12
CA ARG A 186 1.05 -16.45 7.03
C ARG A 186 2.18 -15.43 6.96
N ALA A 187 2.10 -14.53 6.00
CA ALA A 187 3.02 -13.39 5.85
C ALA A 187 2.38 -12.10 6.35
N SER A 188 3.21 -11.18 6.83
CA SER A 188 2.83 -9.80 7.19
C SER A 188 4.01 -8.86 6.99
N LEU A 189 3.72 -7.58 6.79
CA LEU A 189 4.73 -6.51 6.82
C LEU A 189 4.71 -5.81 8.17
N ALA A 190 5.87 -5.35 8.61
CA ALA A 190 5.99 -4.46 9.75
C ALA A 190 5.48 -3.06 9.39
N VAL A 191 5.26 -2.23 10.41
CA VAL A 191 4.99 -0.80 10.21
C VAL A 191 6.16 -0.16 9.45
N GLY A 192 5.86 0.62 8.44
CA GLY A 192 6.86 1.20 7.53
C GLY A 192 7.36 0.25 6.45
N GLU A 193 6.75 -0.94 6.30
CA GLU A 193 7.00 -1.94 5.25
C GLU A 193 8.49 -2.33 5.05
N SER A 194 9.34 -2.05 6.05
CA SER A 194 10.80 -2.30 6.01
C SER A 194 11.21 -3.68 6.55
N ALA A 195 10.25 -4.49 6.97
CA ALA A 195 10.47 -5.89 7.34
C ALA A 195 9.27 -6.75 6.98
N TRP A 196 9.56 -7.97 6.52
CA TRP A 196 8.59 -9.01 6.22
C TRP A 196 8.71 -10.15 7.21
N ALA A 197 7.60 -10.59 7.79
CA ALA A 197 7.55 -11.68 8.74
C ALA A 197 6.71 -12.83 8.18
N PHE A 198 7.19 -14.07 8.37
CA PHE A 198 6.49 -15.27 7.94
C PHE A 198 6.37 -16.26 9.09
N THR A 199 5.13 -16.60 9.48
CA THR A 199 4.84 -17.62 10.49
C THR A 199 4.36 -18.89 9.80
N PRO A 200 5.11 -20.02 9.89
CA PRO A 200 4.72 -21.25 9.24
C PRO A 200 3.52 -21.91 9.94
N ASN A 201 2.68 -22.59 9.17
CA ASN A 201 1.57 -23.37 9.72
C ASN A 201 2.02 -24.64 10.46
N ALA A 202 3.15 -25.20 10.08
CA ALA A 202 3.80 -26.33 10.74
C ALA A 202 5.17 -25.92 11.32
N PRO A 203 5.68 -26.60 12.37
CA PRO A 203 7.01 -26.29 12.90
C PRO A 203 8.11 -26.42 11.83
N TRP A 204 9.10 -25.53 11.91
CA TRP A 204 10.28 -25.58 11.08
C TRP A 204 10.98 -26.96 11.19
N ARG A 205 11.40 -27.52 10.08
CA ARG A 205 12.30 -28.68 10.06
C ARG A 205 13.73 -28.21 9.91
N ALA A 206 14.69 -28.96 10.46
CA ALA A 206 16.09 -28.68 10.18
C ALA A 206 16.39 -28.90 8.70
N GLY A 207 17.15 -28.00 8.09
CA GLY A 207 17.49 -28.09 6.67
C GLY A 207 17.62 -26.71 6.01
N GLU A 208 17.84 -26.74 4.70
CA GLU A 208 17.95 -25.55 3.87
C GLU A 208 16.58 -25.11 3.37
N TYR A 209 16.44 -23.79 3.20
CA TYR A 209 15.25 -23.13 2.72
C TYR A 209 15.64 -22.01 1.73
N LYS A 210 14.65 -21.57 0.98
CA LYS A 210 14.77 -20.47 0.03
C LYS A 210 13.66 -19.47 0.30
N LEU A 211 14.01 -18.20 0.46
CA LEU A 211 13.09 -17.09 0.31
C LEU A 211 13.04 -16.78 -1.20
N ILE A 212 11.88 -16.93 -1.79
CA ILE A 212 11.61 -16.57 -3.18
C ILE A 212 11.01 -15.18 -3.19
N VAL A 213 11.57 -14.29 -3.99
CA VAL A 213 11.11 -12.91 -4.17
C VAL A 213 10.74 -12.71 -5.62
N ARG A 214 9.47 -12.40 -5.87
CA ARG A 214 8.99 -12.21 -7.24
C ARG A 214 9.69 -11.02 -7.89
N SER A 215 10.08 -11.17 -9.14
CA SER A 215 10.73 -10.09 -9.91
C SER A 215 9.85 -8.84 -10.09
N THR A 216 8.54 -9.01 -9.93
CA THR A 216 7.54 -7.94 -10.00
C THR A 216 7.29 -7.23 -8.66
N LEU A 217 8.04 -7.57 -7.60
CA LEU A 217 7.99 -6.85 -6.33
C LEU A 217 8.43 -5.42 -6.54
N GLU A 218 7.69 -4.48 -5.99
CA GLU A 218 7.90 -3.03 -6.14
C GLU A 218 8.09 -2.35 -4.77
N ASP A 219 8.76 -1.22 -4.78
CA ASP A 219 8.79 -0.27 -3.68
C ASP A 219 7.61 0.75 -3.79
N PRO A 220 7.46 1.69 -2.84
CA PRO A 220 6.43 2.73 -2.90
C PRO A 220 6.55 3.68 -4.10
N ALA A 221 7.74 3.83 -4.69
CA ALA A 221 7.98 4.65 -5.89
C ALA A 221 7.72 3.88 -7.20
N GLY A 222 7.46 2.55 -7.11
CA GLY A 222 7.22 1.67 -8.25
C GLY A 222 8.49 1.11 -8.89
N ASN A 223 9.66 1.27 -8.25
CA ASN A 223 10.87 0.61 -8.70
C ASN A 223 10.79 -0.88 -8.38
N ARG A 224 11.37 -1.71 -9.24
CA ARG A 224 11.42 -3.18 -9.10
C ARG A 224 12.81 -3.65 -8.75
N LEU A 225 12.93 -4.91 -8.40
CA LEU A 225 14.23 -5.54 -8.21
C LEU A 225 15.16 -5.21 -9.38
N GLY A 226 16.24 -4.44 -9.09
CA GLY A 226 17.27 -4.09 -10.08
C GLY A 226 16.79 -3.22 -11.25
N SER A 227 15.61 -2.58 -11.17
CA SER A 227 15.15 -1.66 -12.19
C SER A 227 14.36 -0.49 -11.60
N ARG A 228 14.49 0.69 -12.24
CA ARG A 228 13.78 1.90 -11.85
C ARG A 228 12.41 1.97 -12.53
N PHE A 229 11.46 2.64 -11.92
CA PHE A 229 10.17 2.97 -12.54
C PHE A 229 10.35 3.95 -13.71
N GLU A 230 11.19 4.98 -13.54
CA GLU A 230 11.61 5.89 -14.62
C GLU A 230 12.86 5.34 -15.30
N THR A 231 12.67 4.47 -16.28
CA THR A 231 13.76 3.91 -17.08
C THR A 231 13.76 4.53 -18.45
N PRO A 232 14.88 5.03 -19.00
CA PRO A 232 14.98 5.44 -20.40
C PRO A 232 14.52 4.31 -21.34
N ILE A 233 13.91 4.67 -22.47
CA ILE A 233 13.33 3.71 -23.44
C ILE A 233 14.39 2.68 -23.91
N ASP A 234 15.66 3.10 -24.00
CA ASP A 234 16.78 2.26 -24.46
C ASP A 234 17.46 1.45 -23.35
N SER A 235 16.94 1.49 -22.11
CA SER A 235 17.53 0.74 -21.01
C SER A 235 17.25 -0.75 -21.16
N PRO A 236 18.22 -1.61 -20.77
CA PRO A 236 17.97 -3.05 -20.77
C PRO A 236 16.81 -3.38 -19.81
N PRO A 237 15.97 -4.37 -20.16
CA PRO A 237 14.89 -4.81 -19.26
C PRO A 237 15.47 -5.26 -17.93
N GLY A 238 14.78 -4.95 -16.84
CA GLY A 238 15.12 -5.44 -15.50
C GLY A 238 15.10 -6.97 -15.42
N PRO A 239 15.57 -7.57 -14.30
CA PRO A 239 15.68 -9.02 -14.17
C PRO A 239 14.31 -9.67 -14.39
N ALA A 240 14.26 -10.61 -15.35
CA ALA A 240 13.04 -11.36 -15.67
C ALA A 240 12.77 -12.50 -14.67
N ALA A 241 13.77 -12.91 -13.87
CA ALA A 241 13.70 -14.03 -12.95
C ALA A 241 13.48 -13.59 -11.50
N ASP A 242 12.73 -14.40 -10.77
CA ASP A 242 12.54 -14.22 -9.32
C ASP A 242 13.89 -14.33 -8.59
N ALA A 243 14.12 -13.50 -7.58
CA ALA A 243 15.32 -13.58 -6.76
C ALA A 243 15.17 -14.65 -5.68
N VAL A 244 16.31 -15.25 -5.30
CA VAL A 244 16.38 -16.33 -4.31
C VAL A 244 17.40 -16.00 -3.24
N VAL A 245 16.93 -15.86 -1.99
CA VAL A 245 17.78 -15.73 -0.81
C VAL A 245 17.78 -17.06 -0.05
N ARG A 246 18.95 -17.69 0.12
CA ARG A 246 19.08 -18.98 0.81
C ARG A 246 19.28 -18.76 2.31
N PHE A 247 18.63 -19.59 3.12
CA PHE A 247 18.86 -19.62 4.56
C PHE A 247 18.72 -21.05 5.08
N ALA A 248 19.16 -21.26 6.32
CA ALA A 248 19.16 -22.58 6.91
C ALA A 248 18.58 -22.56 8.33
N VAL A 249 17.87 -23.64 8.66
CA VAL A 249 17.28 -23.86 9.98
C VAL A 249 18.07 -24.98 10.66
N PHE A 250 18.88 -24.62 11.68
CA PHE A 250 19.69 -25.58 12.42
C PHE A 250 19.48 -25.43 13.92
N SER A 251 19.64 -26.54 14.67
CA SER A 251 19.78 -26.49 16.12
C SER A 251 21.09 -25.74 16.44
N ARG A 252 21.03 -24.74 17.34
CA ARG A 252 22.27 -24.24 17.93
C ARG A 252 22.97 -25.42 18.63
N ARG A 253 24.11 -25.85 18.12
CA ARG A 253 24.98 -26.70 18.92
C ARG A 253 25.35 -25.90 20.16
N SER A 254 24.94 -26.35 21.35
CA SER A 254 25.45 -25.81 22.61
C SER A 254 26.97 -25.92 22.56
N ARG A 255 27.67 -24.78 22.49
CA ARG A 255 29.10 -24.75 22.76
C ARG A 255 29.22 -25.10 24.24
N ALA A 256 29.59 -26.36 24.53
CA ALA A 256 29.99 -26.74 25.89
C ALA A 256 31.12 -25.80 26.32
N PRO A 257 31.10 -25.23 27.51
CA PRO A 257 32.26 -24.51 28.04
C PRO A 257 33.42 -25.49 28.19
N ARG A 258 34.58 -25.12 27.66
CA ARG A 258 35.86 -25.76 27.98
C ARG A 258 36.35 -25.21 29.29
#